data_9b859d9ed3d19027028854d7183c8869
#
_entry.id   9b859d9ed3d19027028854d7183c8869
#
_cell.length_a   1.000
_cell.length_b   1.000
_cell.length_c   1.000
_cell.angle_alpha   90.00
_cell.angle_beta   90.00
_cell.angle_gamma   90.00
#
_symmetry.space_group_name_H-M   'P 1'
#
loop_
_entity.id
_entity.type
_entity.pdbx_description
1 polymer ?
#
loop_
_entity_poly.entity_id
_entity_poly.type
_entity_poly.pdbx_seq_one_letter_code
_entity_poly.pdbx_strand_id
1 'polypeptide(L)'
;MRKQEIDYILTKMLDSQKNVSDLNITVGKPFQVETAGVLIVAEFDPPFEKLTPFQTEIFALNLINHDRRLTDILINEGSCDLSYELPGKARFRVNVFSQKGNYSVALRKLEAKIPTCKELNLPDAFYKMAQEQNGIILVTGATGTGKTTSLAAVLNEMNEQKSIHIITLEDPVEYAHPHKKATFNQRELGTDFDTFGSGLRAALRQAPKVILVGEMRDRETVEIALSAAETGHLVLATLHTVDAGQTINRILGMFATEEDTQVRIRLADTVRWIVCQRLLPREDGGRVAAFEIMGANMRVRDTILHGESDGKTFQDIILAGKAFGMVTFDDYIIDLYKQGFISEESAKAYASNKGAVGRGIDAVKSERGEATTDILGKLEVDKEYGKFKKR
;
A
#
# COMPACT_ATOMS: atom_id res chain seq x y z
N MET A 1 -21.23 17.68 -24.34
CA MET A 1 -21.51 16.29 -23.87
C MET A 1 -22.09 16.40 -22.47
N ARG A 2 -23.15 15.67 -22.16
CA ARG A 2 -23.72 15.65 -20.80
C ARG A 2 -23.10 14.52 -20.00
N LYS A 3 -23.15 14.58 -18.64
CA LYS A 3 -22.64 13.51 -17.78
C LYS A 3 -23.15 12.12 -18.19
N GLN A 4 -24.43 12.03 -18.54
CA GLN A 4 -25.06 10.78 -18.99
C GLN A 4 -24.43 10.18 -20.27
N GLU A 5 -23.92 11.04 -21.17
CA GLU A 5 -23.25 10.59 -22.40
C GLU A 5 -21.87 10.05 -22.09
N ILE A 6 -21.14 10.66 -21.11
CA ILE A 6 -19.89 10.12 -20.60
C ILE A 6 -20.12 8.78 -19.92
N ASP A 7 -21.11 8.70 -19.01
CA ASP A 7 -21.47 7.46 -18.33
C ASP A 7 -21.80 6.34 -19.34
N TYR A 8 -22.51 6.67 -20.42
CA TYR A 8 -22.81 5.73 -21.50
C TYR A 8 -21.54 5.25 -22.21
N ILE A 9 -20.65 6.17 -22.60
CA ILE A 9 -19.40 5.83 -23.29
C ILE A 9 -18.53 4.94 -22.39
N LEU A 10 -18.31 5.33 -21.14
CA LEU A 10 -17.51 4.56 -20.19
C LEU A 10 -18.12 3.18 -19.92
N THR A 11 -19.46 3.10 -19.85
CA THR A 11 -20.17 1.82 -19.73
C THR A 11 -19.90 0.91 -20.92
N LYS A 12 -20.02 1.43 -22.15
CA LYS A 12 -19.74 0.68 -23.38
C LYS A 12 -18.29 0.24 -23.46
N MET A 13 -17.34 1.09 -23.06
CA MET A 13 -15.91 0.73 -23.02
C MET A 13 -15.67 -0.42 -22.04
N LEU A 14 -16.25 -0.39 -20.84
CA LEU A 14 -16.12 -1.47 -19.87
C LEU A 14 -16.76 -2.79 -20.32
N ASP A 15 -17.90 -2.70 -21.01
CA ASP A 15 -18.67 -3.86 -21.45
C ASP A 15 -18.09 -4.47 -22.74
N SER A 16 -17.18 -3.78 -23.44
CA SER A 16 -16.57 -4.26 -24.69
C SER A 16 -15.64 -5.44 -24.49
N GLN A 17 -15.06 -5.59 -23.29
CA GLN A 17 -14.12 -6.67 -22.98
C GLN A 17 -14.25 -7.13 -21.52
N LYS A 18 -13.79 -8.36 -21.25
CA LYS A 18 -13.70 -8.88 -19.88
C LYS A 18 -12.44 -8.35 -19.19
N ASN A 19 -12.54 -8.10 -17.88
CA ASN A 19 -11.42 -7.71 -17.04
C ASN A 19 -10.68 -6.45 -17.52
N VAL A 20 -11.42 -5.44 -17.98
CA VAL A 20 -10.85 -4.13 -18.34
C VAL A 20 -10.21 -3.49 -17.11
N SER A 21 -8.94 -3.11 -17.21
CA SER A 21 -8.17 -2.42 -16.17
C SER A 21 -8.08 -0.92 -16.40
N ASP A 22 -7.82 -0.50 -17.64
CA ASP A 22 -7.60 0.91 -17.98
C ASP A 22 -8.37 1.29 -19.25
N LEU A 23 -8.80 2.56 -19.34
CA LEU A 23 -9.44 3.14 -20.50
C LEU A 23 -8.56 4.28 -21.03
N ASN A 24 -8.38 4.36 -22.33
CA ASN A 24 -7.53 5.35 -22.97
C ASN A 24 -8.32 6.11 -24.06
N ILE A 25 -8.29 7.45 -23.97
CA ILE A 25 -9.03 8.36 -24.86
C ILE A 25 -8.03 9.39 -25.37
N THR A 26 -7.65 9.28 -26.64
CA THR A 26 -6.63 10.14 -27.24
C THR A 26 -6.98 10.49 -28.68
N VAL A 27 -6.54 11.66 -29.13
CA VAL A 27 -6.77 12.14 -30.50
C VAL A 27 -6.15 11.22 -31.55
N GLY A 28 -6.91 10.95 -32.62
CA GLY A 28 -6.45 10.15 -33.76
C GLY A 28 -6.48 8.64 -33.52
N LYS A 29 -7.01 8.19 -32.40
CA LYS A 29 -7.30 6.78 -32.10
C LYS A 29 -8.79 6.61 -31.78
N PRO A 30 -9.37 5.41 -31.96
CA PRO A 30 -10.67 5.09 -31.37
C PRO A 30 -10.57 5.00 -29.85
N PHE A 31 -11.69 4.87 -29.16
CA PHE A 31 -11.71 4.51 -27.74
C PHE A 31 -10.98 3.18 -27.54
N GLN A 32 -10.09 3.11 -26.56
CA GLN A 32 -9.29 1.92 -26.29
C GLN A 32 -9.41 1.49 -24.82
N VAL A 33 -9.36 0.18 -24.59
CA VAL A 33 -9.37 -0.42 -23.26
C VAL A 33 -8.16 -1.32 -23.11
N GLU A 34 -7.63 -1.41 -21.91
CA GLU A 34 -6.55 -2.35 -21.57
C GLU A 34 -7.13 -3.56 -20.85
N THR A 35 -6.76 -4.74 -21.32
CA THR A 35 -7.08 -6.01 -20.67
C THR A 35 -5.85 -6.92 -20.74
N ALA A 36 -5.49 -7.55 -19.63
CA ALA A 36 -4.30 -8.42 -19.51
C ALA A 36 -2.99 -7.76 -20.03
N GLY A 37 -2.85 -6.43 -19.85
CA GLY A 37 -1.66 -5.67 -20.28
C GLY A 37 -1.63 -5.36 -21.78
N VAL A 38 -2.73 -5.61 -22.53
CA VAL A 38 -2.84 -5.33 -23.96
C VAL A 38 -3.90 -4.27 -24.20
N LEU A 39 -3.52 -3.22 -24.95
CA LEU A 39 -4.42 -2.15 -25.35
C LEU A 39 -5.18 -2.54 -26.63
N ILE A 40 -6.50 -2.59 -26.58
CA ILE A 40 -7.40 -2.99 -27.66
C ILE A 40 -8.47 -1.93 -27.91
N VAL A 41 -9.05 -1.94 -29.11
CA VAL A 41 -10.15 -1.04 -29.47
C VAL A 41 -11.43 -1.47 -28.77
N ALA A 42 -12.12 -0.51 -28.13
CA ALA A 42 -13.43 -0.74 -27.55
C ALA A 42 -14.51 -0.84 -28.66
N GLU A 43 -15.42 -1.78 -28.54
CA GLU A 43 -16.49 -2.01 -29.50
C GLU A 43 -17.65 -1.03 -29.31
N PHE A 44 -17.99 -0.31 -30.40
CA PHE A 44 -19.13 0.59 -30.47
C PHE A 44 -19.93 0.31 -31.73
N ASP A 45 -21.24 0.55 -31.66
CA ASP A 45 -22.12 0.51 -32.83
C ASP A 45 -22.90 1.85 -32.90
N PRO A 46 -22.65 2.69 -33.92
CA PRO A 46 -21.61 2.57 -34.96
C PRO A 46 -20.20 2.72 -34.38
N PRO A 47 -19.15 2.16 -35.04
CA PRO A 47 -17.78 2.21 -34.58
C PRO A 47 -17.19 3.63 -34.64
N PHE A 48 -16.35 3.97 -33.64
CA PHE A 48 -15.52 5.17 -33.69
C PHE A 48 -14.19 4.84 -34.38
N GLU A 49 -13.94 5.43 -35.56
CA GLU A 49 -12.66 5.20 -36.25
C GLU A 49 -11.51 5.97 -35.64
N LYS A 50 -11.68 7.27 -35.42
CA LYS A 50 -10.67 8.17 -34.82
C LYS A 50 -11.38 9.31 -34.09
N LEU A 51 -10.91 9.57 -32.88
CA LEU A 51 -11.38 10.71 -32.11
C LEU A 51 -10.73 12.00 -32.64
N THR A 52 -11.55 13.02 -32.79
CA THR A 52 -11.09 14.37 -33.17
C THR A 52 -10.61 15.14 -31.96
N PRO A 53 -9.80 16.22 -32.13
CA PRO A 53 -9.41 17.13 -31.06
C PRO A 53 -10.61 17.64 -30.25
N PHE A 54 -11.67 18.03 -30.91
CA PHE A 54 -12.90 18.52 -30.29
C PHE A 54 -13.60 17.48 -29.40
N GLN A 55 -13.62 16.21 -29.84
CA GLN A 55 -14.24 15.13 -29.07
C GLN A 55 -13.44 14.83 -27.78
N THR A 56 -12.12 14.77 -27.85
CA THR A 56 -11.28 14.52 -26.68
C THR A 56 -11.29 15.71 -25.72
N GLU A 57 -11.32 16.94 -26.22
CA GLU A 57 -11.45 18.16 -25.41
C GLU A 57 -12.78 18.19 -24.66
N ILE A 58 -13.91 18.00 -25.35
CA ILE A 58 -15.22 17.95 -24.70
C ILE A 58 -15.29 16.82 -23.68
N PHE A 59 -14.71 15.65 -23.98
CA PHE A 59 -14.69 14.54 -23.02
C PHE A 59 -13.91 14.91 -21.76
N ALA A 60 -12.69 15.43 -21.92
CA ALA A 60 -11.82 15.87 -20.83
C ALA A 60 -12.48 16.94 -19.93
N LEU A 61 -12.97 18.00 -20.54
CA LEU A 61 -13.60 19.11 -19.80
C LEU A 61 -14.89 18.70 -19.07
N ASN A 62 -15.66 17.76 -19.61
CA ASN A 62 -16.85 17.23 -18.93
C ASN A 62 -16.50 16.28 -17.78
N LEU A 63 -15.38 15.55 -17.82
CA LEU A 63 -14.88 14.80 -16.68
C LEU A 63 -14.47 15.74 -15.54
N ILE A 64 -13.82 16.86 -15.85
CA ILE A 64 -13.47 17.91 -14.88
C ILE A 64 -14.72 18.58 -14.30
N ASN A 65 -15.87 18.49 -14.98
CA ASN A 65 -17.18 18.97 -14.50
C ASN A 65 -17.21 20.40 -13.96
N HIS A 66 -16.59 21.34 -14.70
CA HIS A 66 -16.49 22.76 -14.36
C HIS A 66 -15.74 23.08 -13.05
N ASP A 67 -14.97 22.15 -12.51
CA ASP A 67 -14.07 22.41 -11.37
C ASP A 67 -12.98 23.39 -11.81
N ARG A 68 -13.04 24.63 -11.28
CA ARG A 68 -12.07 25.67 -11.63
C ARG A 68 -10.65 25.30 -11.23
N ARG A 69 -10.48 24.69 -10.07
CA ARG A 69 -9.18 24.28 -9.56
C ARG A 69 -8.51 23.25 -10.50
N LEU A 70 -9.24 22.21 -10.88
CA LEU A 70 -8.73 21.20 -11.84
C LEU A 70 -8.45 21.82 -13.22
N THR A 71 -9.28 22.75 -13.65
CA THR A 71 -9.08 23.48 -14.91
C THR A 71 -7.82 24.35 -14.84
N ASP A 72 -7.58 25.07 -13.75
CA ASP A 72 -6.40 25.90 -13.56
C ASP A 72 -5.12 25.02 -13.50
N ILE A 73 -5.16 23.87 -12.81
CA ILE A 73 -4.07 22.92 -12.77
C ILE A 73 -3.78 22.40 -14.20
N LEU A 74 -4.80 21.95 -14.94
CA LEU A 74 -4.62 21.44 -16.31
C LEU A 74 -3.98 22.48 -17.24
N ILE A 75 -4.39 23.75 -17.13
CA ILE A 75 -3.84 24.84 -17.96
C ILE A 75 -2.39 25.15 -17.57
N ASN A 76 -2.06 25.21 -16.28
CA ASN A 76 -0.77 25.67 -15.80
C ASN A 76 0.28 24.55 -15.78
N GLU A 77 -0.12 23.32 -15.44
CA GLU A 77 0.78 22.16 -15.24
C GLU A 77 0.72 21.17 -16.41
N GLY A 78 -0.30 21.29 -17.29
CA GLY A 78 -0.48 20.40 -18.44
C GLY A 78 -1.15 19.07 -18.12
N SER A 79 -1.46 18.80 -16.86
CA SER A 79 -2.20 17.59 -16.43
C SER A 79 -2.91 17.81 -15.10
N CYS A 80 -4.02 17.10 -14.89
CA CYS A 80 -4.69 17.05 -13.59
C CYS A 80 -5.23 15.65 -13.29
N ASP A 81 -5.24 15.29 -12.01
CA ASP A 81 -5.80 14.03 -11.50
C ASP A 81 -7.16 14.28 -10.85
N LEU A 82 -8.09 13.36 -11.05
CA LEU A 82 -9.41 13.36 -10.43
C LEU A 82 -9.95 11.95 -10.30
N SER A 83 -10.99 11.77 -9.49
CA SER A 83 -11.76 10.54 -9.43
C SER A 83 -13.06 10.68 -10.22
N TYR A 84 -13.50 9.59 -10.84
CA TYR A 84 -14.80 9.52 -11.52
C TYR A 84 -15.56 8.29 -11.07
N GLU A 85 -16.78 8.47 -10.61
CA GLU A 85 -17.68 7.38 -10.24
C GLU A 85 -18.70 7.15 -11.36
N LEU A 86 -18.69 5.94 -11.92
CA LEU A 86 -19.69 5.43 -12.82
C LEU A 86 -20.73 4.64 -12.00
N PRO A 87 -21.94 5.19 -11.76
CA PRO A 87 -22.88 4.62 -10.81
C PRO A 87 -23.17 3.15 -11.06
N GLY A 88 -23.05 2.31 -10.03
CA GLY A 88 -23.36 0.90 -10.06
C GLY A 88 -22.41 0.02 -10.91
N LYS A 89 -21.36 0.56 -11.50
CA LYS A 89 -20.42 -0.18 -12.37
C LYS A 89 -18.97 -0.12 -11.92
N ALA A 90 -18.39 1.07 -11.80
CA ALA A 90 -16.98 1.21 -11.50
C ALA A 90 -16.65 2.61 -10.95
N ARG A 91 -15.53 2.70 -10.25
CA ARG A 91 -14.86 3.96 -9.93
C ARG A 91 -13.53 3.99 -10.66
N PHE A 92 -13.11 5.19 -11.07
CA PHE A 92 -11.87 5.39 -11.82
C PHE A 92 -11.00 6.45 -11.14
N ARG A 93 -9.71 6.20 -11.13
CA ARG A 93 -8.70 7.25 -11.07
C ARG A 93 -8.50 7.77 -12.49
N VAL A 94 -8.62 9.07 -12.68
CA VAL A 94 -8.57 9.72 -13.99
C VAL A 94 -7.41 10.68 -14.02
N ASN A 95 -6.59 10.62 -15.06
CA ASN A 95 -5.62 11.64 -15.40
C ASN A 95 -6.01 12.28 -16.74
N VAL A 96 -6.25 13.58 -16.71
CA VAL A 96 -6.44 14.40 -17.92
C VAL A 96 -5.13 15.12 -18.18
N PHE A 97 -4.61 15.05 -19.42
CA PHE A 97 -3.33 15.64 -19.75
C PHE A 97 -3.28 16.23 -21.17
N SER A 98 -2.43 17.22 -21.33
CA SER A 98 -2.15 17.86 -22.63
C SER A 98 -1.07 17.10 -23.38
N GLN A 99 -1.30 16.87 -24.68
CA GLN A 99 -0.29 16.33 -25.58
C GLN A 99 -0.40 16.97 -26.97
N LYS A 100 0.69 17.56 -27.48
CA LYS A 100 0.73 18.23 -28.82
C LYS A 100 -0.44 19.21 -29.04
N GLY A 101 -0.79 19.99 -27.99
CA GLY A 101 -1.87 20.98 -28.03
C GLY A 101 -3.30 20.40 -27.98
N ASN A 102 -3.45 19.13 -27.65
CA ASN A 102 -4.75 18.47 -27.50
C ASN A 102 -4.84 17.79 -26.12
N TYR A 103 -6.05 17.53 -25.63
CA TYR A 103 -6.27 16.78 -24.40
C TYR A 103 -6.41 15.28 -24.66
N SER A 104 -5.88 14.50 -23.74
CA SER A 104 -6.05 13.05 -23.65
C SER A 104 -6.46 12.67 -22.24
N VAL A 105 -7.09 11.51 -22.08
CA VAL A 105 -7.58 11.02 -20.81
C VAL A 105 -7.18 9.55 -20.63
N ALA A 106 -6.57 9.25 -19.49
CA ALA A 106 -6.33 7.89 -19.03
C ALA A 106 -7.19 7.65 -17.77
N LEU A 107 -7.98 6.57 -17.78
CA LEU A 107 -8.80 6.19 -16.62
C LEU A 107 -8.38 4.79 -16.18
N ARG A 108 -7.94 4.68 -14.93
CA ARG A 108 -7.68 3.38 -14.28
C ARG A 108 -8.86 2.97 -13.45
N LYS A 109 -9.40 1.80 -13.74
CA LYS A 109 -10.50 1.22 -12.98
C LYS A 109 -10.00 0.82 -11.59
N LEU A 110 -10.70 1.26 -10.56
CA LEU A 110 -10.45 0.89 -9.17
C LEU A 110 -11.22 -0.39 -8.81
N GLU A 111 -10.67 -1.16 -7.89
CA GLU A 111 -11.31 -2.38 -7.42
C GLU A 111 -12.58 -2.06 -6.65
N ALA A 112 -13.69 -2.71 -7.04
CA ALA A 112 -14.98 -2.50 -6.38
C ALA A 112 -15.14 -3.33 -5.10
N LYS A 113 -14.52 -4.53 -5.07
CA LYS A 113 -14.63 -5.45 -3.94
C LYS A 113 -13.53 -5.20 -2.93
N ILE A 114 -13.91 -4.90 -1.69
CA ILE A 114 -12.98 -4.83 -0.57
C ILE A 114 -12.69 -6.28 -0.14
N PRO A 115 -11.42 -6.74 -0.21
CA PRO A 115 -11.08 -8.07 0.25
C PRO A 115 -11.14 -8.15 1.77
N THR A 116 -11.45 -9.32 2.32
CA THR A 116 -11.38 -9.59 3.74
C THR A 116 -9.96 -9.96 4.18
N CYS A 117 -9.65 -9.82 5.46
CA CYS A 117 -8.37 -10.30 6.01
C CYS A 117 -8.15 -11.79 5.73
N LYS A 118 -9.20 -12.59 5.73
CA LYS A 118 -9.17 -14.02 5.41
C LYS A 118 -8.84 -14.29 3.94
N GLU A 119 -9.48 -13.59 2.99
CA GLU A 119 -9.22 -13.74 1.56
C GLU A 119 -7.79 -13.37 1.19
N LEU A 120 -7.21 -12.38 1.89
CA LEU A 120 -5.82 -11.96 1.72
C LEU A 120 -4.83 -12.83 2.49
N ASN A 121 -5.29 -13.80 3.27
CA ASN A 121 -4.47 -14.62 4.16
C ASN A 121 -3.58 -13.78 5.09
N LEU A 122 -4.16 -12.72 5.67
CA LEU A 122 -3.43 -11.82 6.57
C LEU A 122 -3.18 -12.51 7.93
N PRO A 123 -2.00 -12.30 8.54
CA PRO A 123 -1.70 -12.81 9.88
C PRO A 123 -2.67 -12.32 10.97
N ASP A 124 -2.76 -13.07 12.07
CA ASP A 124 -3.61 -12.73 13.24
C ASP A 124 -3.35 -11.32 13.80
N ALA A 125 -2.15 -10.80 13.61
CA ALA A 125 -1.81 -9.43 13.99
C ALA A 125 -2.77 -8.38 13.39
N PHE A 126 -3.26 -8.60 12.17
CA PHE A 126 -4.21 -7.68 11.52
C PHE A 126 -5.58 -7.66 12.20
N TYR A 127 -6.03 -8.82 12.70
CA TYR A 127 -7.25 -8.88 13.52
C TYR A 127 -7.05 -8.20 14.88
N LYS A 128 -5.85 -8.32 15.49
CA LYS A 128 -5.50 -7.58 16.71
C LYS A 128 -5.47 -6.07 16.47
N MET A 129 -4.91 -5.62 15.35
CA MET A 129 -4.93 -4.21 14.93
C MET A 129 -6.37 -3.68 14.82
N ALA A 130 -7.29 -4.48 14.28
CA ALA A 130 -8.70 -4.12 14.20
C ALA A 130 -9.38 -3.99 15.59
N GLN A 131 -8.78 -4.48 16.66
CA GLN A 131 -9.30 -4.36 18.04
C GLN A 131 -8.72 -3.17 18.81
N GLU A 132 -7.65 -2.54 18.30
CA GLU A 132 -7.06 -1.36 18.94
C GLU A 132 -8.07 -0.25 19.15
N GLN A 133 -7.92 0.50 20.24
CA GLN A 133 -8.82 1.58 20.62
C GLN A 133 -8.24 2.96 20.34
N ASN A 134 -6.93 3.09 20.46
CA ASN A 134 -6.17 4.32 20.26
C ASN A 134 -4.73 4.03 19.89
N GLY A 135 -4.00 5.07 19.51
CA GLY A 135 -2.59 4.97 19.14
C GLY A 135 -2.38 5.02 17.63
N ILE A 136 -1.21 4.61 17.18
CA ILE A 136 -0.81 4.67 15.76
C ILE A 136 -0.47 3.28 15.25
N ILE A 137 -1.05 2.93 14.11
CA ILE A 137 -0.72 1.75 13.31
C ILE A 137 -0.09 2.24 12.00
N LEU A 138 1.13 1.81 11.71
CA LEU A 138 1.85 2.16 10.51
C LEU A 138 1.96 0.96 9.58
N VAL A 139 1.48 1.09 8.34
CA VAL A 139 1.66 0.08 7.29
C VAL A 139 2.59 0.64 6.23
N THR A 140 3.74 0.02 6.04
CA THR A 140 4.82 0.58 5.22
C THR A 140 5.26 -0.38 4.12
N GLY A 141 6.01 0.14 3.15
CA GLY A 141 6.51 -0.61 2.01
C GLY A 141 6.51 0.23 0.74
N ALA A 142 7.16 -0.25 -0.31
CA ALA A 142 7.22 0.43 -1.61
C ALA A 142 5.83 0.62 -2.22
N THR A 143 5.72 1.46 -3.24
CA THR A 143 4.48 1.59 -4.02
C THR A 143 4.12 0.25 -4.67
N GLY A 144 2.84 -0.10 -4.66
CA GLY A 144 2.35 -1.35 -5.26
C GLY A 144 2.55 -2.61 -4.41
N THR A 145 2.97 -2.49 -3.13
CA THR A 145 3.11 -3.64 -2.22
C THR A 145 1.79 -4.06 -1.56
N GLY A 146 0.67 -3.39 -1.84
CA GLY A 146 -0.64 -3.77 -1.33
C GLY A 146 -1.00 -3.18 0.05
N LYS A 147 -0.33 -2.11 0.48
CA LYS A 147 -0.62 -1.43 1.77
C LYS A 147 -2.08 -1.02 1.89
N THR A 148 -2.60 -0.32 0.88
CA THR A 148 -3.99 0.15 0.83
C THR A 148 -4.97 -1.02 0.91
N THR A 149 -4.67 -2.13 0.21
CA THR A 149 -5.49 -3.35 0.21
C THR A 149 -5.56 -3.98 1.60
N SER A 150 -4.41 -4.08 2.30
CA SER A 150 -4.35 -4.62 3.66
C SER A 150 -5.07 -3.72 4.67
N LEU A 151 -4.89 -2.40 4.55
CA LEU A 151 -5.59 -1.42 5.40
C LEU A 151 -7.10 -1.43 5.14
N ALA A 152 -7.52 -1.54 3.87
CA ALA A 152 -8.95 -1.65 3.53
C ALA A 152 -9.58 -2.90 4.17
N ALA A 153 -8.86 -4.04 4.21
CA ALA A 153 -9.33 -5.26 4.87
C ALA A 153 -9.47 -5.06 6.39
N VAL A 154 -8.50 -4.39 7.06
CA VAL A 154 -8.57 -4.06 8.49
C VAL A 154 -9.75 -3.12 8.80
N LEU A 155 -9.91 -2.09 7.99
CA LEU A 155 -11.03 -1.15 8.13
C LEU A 155 -12.38 -1.83 7.88
N ASN A 156 -12.45 -2.77 6.94
CA ASN A 156 -13.67 -3.56 6.71
C ASN A 156 -13.99 -4.46 7.92
N GLU A 157 -12.98 -5.07 8.54
CA GLU A 157 -13.14 -5.85 9.79
C GLU A 157 -13.72 -4.98 10.91
N MET A 158 -13.19 -3.75 11.10
CA MET A 158 -13.75 -2.79 12.05
C MET A 158 -15.19 -2.40 11.70
N ASN A 159 -15.48 -2.19 10.41
CA ASN A 159 -16.79 -1.81 9.90
C ASN A 159 -17.87 -2.87 10.18
N GLU A 160 -17.50 -4.14 10.14
CA GLU A 160 -18.40 -5.25 10.43
C GLU A 160 -18.67 -5.44 11.93
N GLN A 161 -17.71 -5.11 12.77
CA GLN A 161 -17.75 -5.45 14.18
C GLN A 161 -18.14 -4.28 15.09
N LYS A 162 -17.74 -3.05 14.76
CA LYS A 162 -17.78 -1.89 15.66
C LYS A 162 -18.74 -0.81 15.19
N SER A 163 -19.58 -0.30 16.10
CA SER A 163 -20.46 0.86 15.86
C SER A 163 -19.71 2.15 16.16
N ILE A 164 -18.83 2.56 15.26
CA ILE A 164 -17.92 3.70 15.41
C ILE A 164 -17.93 4.58 14.15
N HIS A 165 -17.43 5.81 14.28
CA HIS A 165 -17.20 6.70 13.15
C HIS A 165 -15.75 6.55 12.67
N ILE A 166 -15.57 6.27 11.38
CA ILE A 166 -14.29 6.12 10.69
C ILE A 166 -14.19 7.21 9.63
N ILE A 167 -13.09 7.95 9.65
CA ILE A 167 -12.77 8.94 8.62
C ILE A 167 -11.51 8.48 7.89
N THR A 168 -11.53 8.57 6.56
CA THR A 168 -10.34 8.35 5.76
C THR A 168 -9.96 9.62 5.01
N LEU A 169 -8.65 9.85 4.88
CA LEU A 169 -8.04 10.91 4.10
C LEU A 169 -7.12 10.22 3.08
N GLU A 170 -7.48 10.24 1.80
CA GLU A 170 -6.86 9.41 0.77
C GLU A 170 -6.48 10.21 -0.49
N ASP A 171 -5.58 9.66 -1.31
CA ASP A 171 -5.11 10.28 -2.55
C ASP A 171 -4.86 9.22 -3.66
N PRO A 172 -5.90 8.88 -4.45
CA PRO A 172 -7.34 9.04 -4.21
C PRO A 172 -7.93 7.93 -3.32
N VAL A 173 -9.25 7.93 -3.12
CA VAL A 173 -9.97 6.81 -2.48
C VAL A 173 -9.94 5.59 -3.41
N GLU A 174 -9.21 4.53 -3.02
CA GLU A 174 -9.12 3.29 -3.82
C GLU A 174 -10.29 2.33 -3.60
N TYR A 175 -10.73 2.17 -2.35
CA TYR A 175 -11.84 1.28 -1.98
C TYR A 175 -12.98 2.07 -1.38
N ALA A 176 -14.17 1.97 -1.96
CA ALA A 176 -15.37 2.60 -1.39
C ALA A 176 -15.99 1.70 -0.31
N HIS A 177 -15.88 2.10 0.95
CA HIS A 177 -16.44 1.36 2.07
C HIS A 177 -17.92 1.64 2.24
N PRO A 178 -18.80 0.61 2.15
CA PRO A 178 -20.21 0.78 2.48
C PRO A 178 -20.36 1.01 3.99
N HIS A 179 -21.38 1.74 4.39
CA HIS A 179 -21.77 1.80 5.79
C HIS A 179 -22.31 0.42 6.22
N LYS A 180 -21.71 -0.15 7.29
CA LYS A 180 -22.20 -1.37 7.95
C LYS A 180 -22.56 -1.03 9.40
N LYS A 181 -21.84 -1.59 10.38
CA LYS A 181 -21.96 -1.13 11.77
C LYS A 181 -21.29 0.22 11.98
N ALA A 182 -20.14 0.45 11.33
CA ALA A 182 -19.48 1.73 11.39
C ALA A 182 -20.08 2.72 10.37
N THR A 183 -19.95 4.03 10.68
CA THR A 183 -20.18 5.10 9.73
C THR A 183 -18.84 5.48 9.11
N PHE A 184 -18.74 5.44 7.78
CA PHE A 184 -17.57 5.84 7.03
C PHE A 184 -17.75 7.21 6.38
N ASN A 185 -16.77 8.09 6.54
CA ASN A 185 -16.63 9.28 5.71
C ASN A 185 -15.25 9.23 5.06
N GLN A 186 -15.23 8.98 3.76
CA GLN A 186 -14.01 8.95 2.96
C GLN A 186 -13.84 10.28 2.26
N ARG A 187 -12.67 10.89 2.44
CA ARG A 187 -12.34 12.20 1.90
C ARG A 187 -11.12 12.10 1.01
N GLU A 188 -11.16 12.78 -0.12
CA GLU A 188 -10.15 12.72 -1.16
C GLU A 188 -9.35 14.01 -1.23
N LEU A 189 -8.03 13.89 -1.28
CA LEU A 189 -7.09 15.00 -1.48
C LEU A 189 -7.42 15.73 -2.77
N GLY A 190 -7.42 17.05 -2.68
CA GLY A 190 -7.70 17.88 -3.83
C GLY A 190 -9.18 18.03 -4.16
N THR A 191 -10.07 17.19 -3.65
CA THR A 191 -11.54 17.31 -3.80
C THR A 191 -12.19 17.76 -2.50
N ASP A 192 -11.88 17.09 -1.39
CA ASP A 192 -12.52 17.29 -0.09
C ASP A 192 -11.61 17.99 0.91
N PHE A 193 -10.30 18.01 0.66
CA PHE A 193 -9.30 18.73 1.47
C PHE A 193 -8.04 19.04 0.62
N ASP A 194 -7.29 20.09 1.01
CA ASP A 194 -6.15 20.58 0.22
C ASP A 194 -4.80 19.94 0.61
N THR A 195 -4.60 19.59 1.89
CA THR A 195 -3.39 18.93 2.39
C THR A 195 -3.75 17.92 3.46
N PHE A 196 -2.95 16.85 3.62
CA PHE A 196 -3.18 15.85 4.66
C PHE A 196 -3.21 16.47 6.06
N GLY A 197 -2.33 17.45 6.34
CA GLY A 197 -2.34 18.19 7.61
C GLY A 197 -3.66 18.93 7.86
N SER A 198 -4.18 19.68 6.87
CA SER A 198 -5.45 20.40 6.97
C SER A 198 -6.64 19.44 7.09
N GLY A 199 -6.65 18.37 6.30
CA GLY A 199 -7.66 17.31 6.33
C GLY A 199 -7.73 16.62 7.70
N LEU A 200 -6.57 16.25 8.26
CA LEU A 200 -6.47 15.59 9.56
C LEU A 200 -6.89 16.52 10.71
N ARG A 201 -6.46 17.79 10.67
CA ARG A 201 -6.91 18.80 11.64
C ARG A 201 -8.43 19.01 11.60
N ALA A 202 -9.04 18.95 10.43
CA ALA A 202 -10.49 19.02 10.29
C ALA A 202 -11.18 17.75 10.81
N ALA A 203 -10.61 16.56 10.52
CA ALA A 203 -11.15 15.28 10.97
C ALA A 203 -11.28 15.20 12.49
N LEU A 204 -10.32 15.73 13.26
CA LEU A 204 -10.38 15.76 14.73
C LEU A 204 -11.61 16.49 15.30
N ARG A 205 -12.24 17.38 14.51
CA ARG A 205 -13.49 18.08 14.90
C ARG A 205 -14.76 17.35 14.44
N GLN A 206 -14.61 16.20 13.79
CA GLN A 206 -15.73 15.41 13.26
C GLN A 206 -16.06 14.19 14.13
N ALA A 207 -15.50 14.14 15.34
CA ALA A 207 -15.69 13.07 16.34
C ALA A 207 -15.46 11.63 15.83
N PRO A 208 -14.41 11.33 15.07
CA PRO A 208 -14.08 9.98 14.67
C PRO A 208 -13.53 9.16 15.85
N LYS A 209 -13.61 7.85 15.76
CA LYS A 209 -12.84 6.94 16.61
C LYS A 209 -11.59 6.43 15.88
N VAL A 210 -11.68 6.31 14.57
CA VAL A 210 -10.60 5.82 13.70
C VAL A 210 -10.38 6.82 12.57
N ILE A 211 -9.12 7.14 12.30
CA ILE A 211 -8.71 8.00 11.20
C ILE A 211 -7.68 7.24 10.36
N LEU A 212 -7.95 7.06 9.06
CA LEU A 212 -6.94 6.63 8.11
C LEU A 212 -6.31 7.87 7.45
N VAL A 213 -4.99 7.98 7.53
CA VAL A 213 -4.19 8.94 6.78
C VAL A 213 -3.49 8.18 5.66
N GLY A 214 -3.88 8.41 4.42
CA GLY A 214 -3.39 7.69 3.23
C GLY A 214 -1.88 7.59 3.22
N GLU A 215 -1.20 8.70 3.47
CA GLU A 215 0.25 8.69 3.73
C GLU A 215 0.70 9.88 4.60
N MET A 216 1.78 9.66 5.35
CA MET A 216 2.47 10.68 6.13
C MET A 216 3.80 11.05 5.45
N ARG A 217 3.81 12.17 4.71
CA ARG A 217 4.99 12.62 3.96
C ARG A 217 5.75 13.75 4.65
N ASP A 218 5.09 14.50 5.51
CA ASP A 218 5.58 15.76 6.07
C ASP A 218 5.42 15.81 7.59
N ARG A 219 6.20 16.71 8.19
CA ARG A 219 6.24 16.96 9.63
C ARG A 219 4.87 17.31 10.20
N GLU A 220 4.12 18.22 9.54
CA GLU A 220 2.85 18.70 10.04
C GLU A 220 1.84 17.56 10.19
N THR A 221 1.73 16.70 9.18
CA THR A 221 0.84 15.53 9.20
C THR A 221 1.22 14.56 10.32
N VAL A 222 2.52 14.28 10.52
CA VAL A 222 3.00 13.40 11.61
C VAL A 222 2.69 14.01 12.98
N GLU A 223 2.92 15.31 13.17
CA GLU A 223 2.67 16.00 14.44
C GLU A 223 1.19 15.94 14.84
N ILE A 224 0.28 16.16 13.88
CA ILE A 224 -1.17 16.08 14.12
C ILE A 224 -1.61 14.64 14.37
N ALA A 225 -1.02 13.65 13.67
CA ALA A 225 -1.30 12.23 13.87
C ALA A 225 -0.90 11.76 15.28
N LEU A 226 0.28 12.18 15.76
CA LEU A 226 0.73 11.92 17.13
C LEU A 226 -0.26 12.53 18.15
N SER A 227 -0.65 13.80 17.95
CA SER A 227 -1.61 14.50 18.82
C SER A 227 -2.98 13.82 18.83
N ALA A 228 -3.45 13.33 17.69
CA ALA A 228 -4.69 12.55 17.57
C ALA A 228 -4.62 11.26 18.40
N ALA A 229 -3.53 10.52 18.29
CA ALA A 229 -3.31 9.27 19.02
C ALA A 229 -3.23 9.50 20.54
N GLU A 230 -2.53 10.55 20.98
CA GLU A 230 -2.43 10.97 22.38
C GLU A 230 -3.80 11.34 22.98
N THR A 231 -4.70 11.89 22.16
CA THR A 231 -6.05 12.29 22.59
C THR A 231 -7.09 11.18 22.44
N GLY A 232 -6.68 9.94 22.18
CA GLY A 232 -7.51 8.76 22.23
C GLY A 232 -8.13 8.30 20.91
N HIS A 233 -7.64 8.81 19.77
CA HIS A 233 -8.01 8.33 18.44
C HIS A 233 -7.10 7.16 18.03
N LEU A 234 -7.63 6.24 17.24
CA LEU A 234 -6.81 5.27 16.52
C LEU A 234 -6.47 5.85 15.14
N VAL A 235 -5.18 6.05 14.88
CA VAL A 235 -4.68 6.54 13.60
C VAL A 235 -4.00 5.41 12.85
N LEU A 236 -4.48 5.12 11.64
CA LEU A 236 -3.81 4.23 10.69
C LEU A 236 -3.15 5.11 9.63
N ALA A 237 -1.90 4.80 9.27
CA ALA A 237 -1.23 5.59 8.23
C ALA A 237 -0.24 4.74 7.43
N THR A 238 0.14 5.26 6.24
CA THR A 238 1.19 4.61 5.44
C THR A 238 2.46 5.47 5.33
N LEU A 239 3.59 4.78 5.14
CA LEU A 239 4.88 5.34 4.74
C LEU A 239 5.52 4.45 3.66
N HIS A 240 6.63 4.93 3.07
CA HIS A 240 7.36 4.21 2.01
C HIS A 240 8.68 3.60 2.49
N THR A 241 8.81 3.31 3.78
CA THR A 241 9.96 2.64 4.38
C THR A 241 9.87 1.13 4.22
N VAL A 242 10.99 0.43 4.33
CA VAL A 242 11.10 -1.00 4.00
C VAL A 242 11.19 -1.91 5.21
N ASP A 243 11.44 -1.36 6.42
CA ASP A 243 11.49 -2.07 7.70
C ASP A 243 11.05 -1.16 8.86
N ALA A 244 10.86 -1.75 10.04
CA ALA A 244 10.37 -1.05 11.23
C ALA A 244 11.38 0.01 11.75
N GLY A 245 12.67 -0.29 11.75
CA GLY A 245 13.72 0.64 12.19
C GLY A 245 13.78 1.88 11.29
N GLN A 246 13.78 1.67 9.97
CA GLN A 246 13.72 2.79 9.02
C GLN A 246 12.42 3.60 9.15
N THR A 247 11.31 2.97 9.53
CA THR A 247 10.04 3.67 9.75
C THR A 247 10.16 4.65 10.91
N ILE A 248 10.70 4.21 12.04
CA ILE A 248 10.97 5.07 13.21
C ILE A 248 11.93 6.20 12.83
N ASN A 249 13.07 5.87 12.22
CA ASN A 249 14.07 6.85 11.83
C ASN A 249 13.53 7.86 10.80
N ARG A 250 12.67 7.44 9.89
CA ARG A 250 12.03 8.33 8.91
C ARG A 250 11.11 9.35 9.58
N ILE A 251 10.34 8.93 10.58
CA ILE A 251 9.48 9.84 11.36
C ILE A 251 10.33 10.83 12.14
N LEU A 252 11.32 10.35 12.87
CA LEU A 252 12.23 11.21 13.64
C LEU A 252 12.96 12.22 12.76
N GLY A 253 13.42 11.80 11.58
CA GLY A 253 14.12 12.67 10.63
C GLY A 253 13.26 13.76 9.96
N MET A 254 11.97 13.83 10.24
CA MET A 254 11.09 14.93 9.81
C MET A 254 11.12 16.12 10.78
N PHE A 255 11.71 15.95 11.96
CA PHE A 255 11.77 16.95 13.01
C PHE A 255 13.20 17.49 13.20
N ALA A 256 13.31 18.67 13.80
CA ALA A 256 14.62 19.22 14.14
C ALA A 256 15.27 18.40 15.27
N THR A 257 16.61 18.43 15.32
CA THR A 257 17.38 17.64 16.31
C THR A 257 17.01 17.99 17.76
N GLU A 258 16.65 19.25 18.02
CA GLU A 258 16.23 19.74 19.32
C GLU A 258 14.90 19.15 19.79
N GLU A 259 14.08 18.68 18.87
CA GLU A 259 12.77 18.08 19.13
C GLU A 259 12.84 16.55 19.26
N ASP A 260 13.97 15.92 18.88
CA ASP A 260 14.12 14.46 18.78
C ASP A 260 13.64 13.73 20.05
N THR A 261 14.08 14.19 21.22
CA THR A 261 13.68 13.57 22.50
C THR A 261 12.17 13.61 22.72
N GLN A 262 11.53 14.74 22.42
CA GLN A 262 10.09 14.88 22.61
C GLN A 262 9.31 14.02 21.63
N VAL A 263 9.73 13.96 20.37
CA VAL A 263 9.08 13.14 19.34
C VAL A 263 9.25 11.66 19.66
N ARG A 264 10.43 11.22 20.15
CA ARG A 264 10.64 9.84 20.61
C ARG A 264 9.69 9.44 21.72
N ILE A 265 9.49 10.30 22.73
CA ILE A 265 8.55 10.05 23.83
C ILE A 265 7.12 9.86 23.28
N ARG A 266 6.66 10.80 22.46
CA ARG A 266 5.32 10.76 21.86
C ARG A 266 5.12 9.50 21.00
N LEU A 267 6.10 9.18 20.17
CA LEU A 267 6.06 8.01 19.30
C LEU A 267 6.07 6.70 20.11
N ALA A 268 6.94 6.61 21.13
CA ALA A 268 7.05 5.45 22.01
C ALA A 268 5.76 5.17 22.80
N ASP A 269 5.00 6.20 23.14
CA ASP A 269 3.74 6.07 23.87
C ASP A 269 2.54 5.78 22.97
N THR A 270 2.59 6.20 21.71
CA THR A 270 1.44 6.11 20.80
C THR A 270 1.52 4.96 19.80
N VAL A 271 2.69 4.52 19.35
CA VAL A 271 2.83 3.40 18.42
C VAL A 271 2.23 2.12 19.02
N ARG A 272 1.40 1.43 18.23
CA ARG A 272 0.84 0.11 18.54
C ARG A 272 1.42 -0.96 17.63
N TRP A 273 1.43 -0.70 16.33
CA TRP A 273 1.92 -1.64 15.33
C TRP A 273 2.69 -0.92 14.22
N ILE A 274 3.79 -1.53 13.77
CA ILE A 274 4.44 -1.21 12.51
C ILE A 274 4.46 -2.48 11.68
N VAL A 275 3.88 -2.42 10.49
CA VAL A 275 3.79 -3.52 9.55
C VAL A 275 4.46 -3.11 8.24
N CYS A 276 5.54 -3.78 7.90
CA CYS A 276 6.21 -3.57 6.63
C CYS A 276 5.80 -4.68 5.67
N GLN A 277 5.47 -4.32 4.43
CA GLN A 277 4.85 -5.23 3.46
C GLN A 277 5.62 -5.28 2.14
N ARG A 278 5.80 -6.51 1.62
CA ARG A 278 6.31 -6.81 0.28
C ARG A 278 5.32 -7.72 -0.44
N LEU A 279 5.28 -7.66 -1.78
CA LEU A 279 4.55 -8.62 -2.60
C LEU A 279 5.54 -9.50 -3.36
N LEU A 280 5.39 -10.81 -3.20
CA LEU A 280 6.22 -11.82 -3.85
C LEU A 280 5.41 -12.56 -4.92
N PRO A 281 6.04 -12.99 -6.02
CA PRO A 281 5.38 -13.84 -7.02
C PRO A 281 5.07 -15.22 -6.41
N ARG A 282 3.86 -15.73 -6.68
CA ARG A 282 3.44 -17.08 -6.30
C ARG A 282 3.78 -18.09 -7.39
N GLU A 283 3.98 -19.34 -7.00
CA GLU A 283 4.21 -20.44 -7.97
C GLU A 283 2.98 -20.75 -8.82
N ASP A 284 1.78 -20.64 -8.24
CA ASP A 284 0.50 -20.88 -8.91
C ASP A 284 -0.03 -19.65 -9.67
N GLY A 285 0.77 -18.60 -9.77
CA GLY A 285 0.44 -17.33 -10.40
C GLY A 285 -0.10 -16.29 -9.43
N GLY A 286 -0.02 -15.02 -9.84
CA GLY A 286 -0.38 -13.89 -8.99
C GLY A 286 0.71 -13.55 -7.97
N ARG A 287 0.31 -12.96 -6.83
CA ARG A 287 1.22 -12.46 -5.79
C ARG A 287 0.73 -12.83 -4.39
N VAL A 288 1.67 -12.97 -3.46
CA VAL A 288 1.40 -13.16 -2.03
C VAL A 288 2.14 -12.10 -1.22
N ALA A 289 1.49 -11.58 -0.17
CA ALA A 289 2.11 -10.61 0.71
C ALA A 289 3.05 -11.30 1.71
N ALA A 290 4.23 -10.71 1.91
CA ALA A 290 5.12 -11.03 3.01
C ALA A 290 5.21 -9.84 3.95
N PHE A 291 5.36 -10.11 5.24
CA PHE A 291 5.29 -9.11 6.28
C PHE A 291 6.49 -9.17 7.23
N GLU A 292 6.91 -7.98 7.65
CA GLU A 292 7.59 -7.78 8.92
C GLU A 292 6.61 -7.09 9.86
N ILE A 293 6.40 -7.65 11.05
CA ILE A 293 5.39 -7.16 12.01
C ILE A 293 6.05 -6.89 13.34
N MET A 294 5.98 -5.64 13.79
CA MET A 294 6.42 -5.21 15.10
C MET A 294 5.22 -4.68 15.90
N GLY A 295 4.91 -5.31 17.03
CA GLY A 295 3.91 -4.84 17.99
C GLY A 295 4.55 -4.07 19.14
N ALA A 296 3.83 -3.10 19.70
CA ALA A 296 4.31 -2.33 20.83
C ALA A 296 4.50 -3.22 22.09
N ASN A 297 5.67 -3.08 22.72
CA ASN A 297 5.97 -3.64 24.04
C ASN A 297 7.01 -2.76 24.73
N MET A 298 7.37 -3.11 25.98
CA MET A 298 8.34 -2.33 26.76
C MET A 298 9.72 -2.23 26.09
N ARG A 299 10.17 -3.27 25.37
CA ARG A 299 11.46 -3.24 24.65
C ARG A 299 11.41 -2.32 23.45
N VAL A 300 10.34 -2.40 22.64
CA VAL A 300 10.11 -1.48 21.51
C VAL A 300 10.07 -0.04 22.01
N ARG A 301 9.31 0.22 23.08
CA ARG A 301 9.23 1.54 23.72
C ARG A 301 10.61 2.05 24.14
N ASP A 302 11.39 1.24 24.86
CA ASP A 302 12.74 1.58 25.30
C ASP A 302 13.68 1.89 24.13
N THR A 303 13.62 1.07 23.06
CA THR A 303 14.46 1.29 21.87
C THR A 303 14.04 2.53 21.07
N ILE A 304 12.76 2.87 21.01
CA ILE A 304 12.33 4.16 20.42
C ILE A 304 12.88 5.33 21.21
N LEU A 305 12.84 5.26 22.55
CA LEU A 305 13.30 6.33 23.43
C LEU A 305 14.83 6.57 23.37
N HIS A 306 15.61 5.50 23.39
CA HIS A 306 17.05 5.58 23.57
C HIS A 306 17.87 5.27 22.30
N GLY A 307 17.20 4.85 21.22
CA GLY A 307 17.84 4.38 20.00
C GLY A 307 18.26 2.91 20.06
N GLU A 308 18.64 2.39 18.90
CA GLU A 308 19.20 1.04 18.78
C GLU A 308 20.63 0.98 19.32
N SER A 309 21.00 -0.17 19.87
CA SER A 309 22.37 -0.47 20.35
C SER A 309 22.71 -1.93 20.09
N ASP A 310 23.96 -2.34 20.28
CA ASP A 310 24.40 -3.72 20.06
C ASP A 310 23.56 -4.72 20.84
N GLY A 311 22.95 -5.68 20.11
CA GLY A 311 22.05 -6.69 20.66
C GLY A 311 20.65 -6.18 21.09
N LYS A 312 20.31 -4.92 20.76
CA LYS A 312 19.00 -4.31 21.01
C LYS A 312 18.52 -3.52 19.77
N THR A 313 18.55 -4.15 18.62
CA THR A 313 17.96 -3.60 17.40
C THR A 313 16.46 -3.91 17.33
N PHE A 314 15.71 -3.15 16.53
CA PHE A 314 14.31 -3.50 16.28
C PHE A 314 14.16 -4.90 15.70
N GLN A 315 15.10 -5.33 14.87
CA GLN A 315 15.13 -6.69 14.33
C GLN A 315 15.30 -7.76 15.43
N ASP A 316 16.21 -7.55 16.40
CA ASP A 316 16.39 -8.47 17.55
C ASP A 316 15.12 -8.57 18.39
N ILE A 317 14.43 -7.42 18.59
CA ILE A 317 13.18 -7.36 19.34
C ILE A 317 12.06 -8.11 18.62
N ILE A 318 11.94 -7.95 17.30
CA ILE A 318 10.95 -8.65 16.47
C ILE A 318 11.23 -10.15 16.53
N LEU A 319 12.47 -10.60 16.36
CA LEU A 319 12.87 -12.00 16.47
C LEU A 319 12.51 -12.62 17.83
N ALA A 320 12.75 -11.88 18.92
CA ALA A 320 12.39 -12.32 20.26
C ALA A 320 10.88 -12.24 20.55
N GLY A 321 10.13 -11.49 19.73
CA GLY A 321 8.70 -11.21 19.93
C GLY A 321 7.75 -12.19 19.24
N LYS A 322 8.22 -13.32 18.70
CA LYS A 322 7.40 -14.31 17.97
C LYS A 322 6.16 -14.77 18.75
N ALA A 323 6.28 -14.99 20.05
CA ALA A 323 5.17 -15.40 20.90
C ALA A 323 4.04 -14.34 20.99
N PHE A 324 4.33 -13.10 20.68
CA PHE A 324 3.38 -11.97 20.66
C PHE A 324 2.83 -11.66 19.26
N GLY A 325 3.21 -12.47 18.25
CA GLY A 325 2.78 -12.30 16.86
C GLY A 325 3.68 -11.37 16.05
N MET A 326 4.89 -11.05 16.56
CA MET A 326 5.90 -10.37 15.77
C MET A 326 6.58 -11.35 14.83
N VAL A 327 6.99 -10.90 13.65
CA VAL A 327 7.67 -11.72 12.66
C VAL A 327 8.59 -10.85 11.80
N THR A 328 9.78 -11.37 11.47
CA THR A 328 10.68 -10.73 10.51
C THR A 328 10.30 -11.10 9.08
N PHE A 329 10.72 -10.31 8.10
CA PHE A 329 10.54 -10.69 6.69
C PHE A 329 11.14 -12.06 6.37
N ASP A 330 12.33 -12.34 6.87
CA ASP A 330 13.04 -13.58 6.56
C ASP A 330 12.33 -14.82 7.11
N ASP A 331 11.83 -14.75 8.37
CA ASP A 331 11.01 -15.83 8.93
C ASP A 331 9.69 -16.01 8.15
N TYR A 332 9.02 -14.90 7.80
CA TYR A 332 7.78 -14.96 7.05
C TYR A 332 7.96 -15.54 5.65
N ILE A 333 9.06 -15.19 4.98
CA ILE A 333 9.43 -15.74 3.65
C ILE A 333 9.71 -17.24 3.74
N ILE A 334 10.41 -17.70 4.80
CA ILE A 334 10.63 -19.13 5.04
C ILE A 334 9.30 -19.87 5.23
N ASP A 335 8.36 -19.28 5.99
CA ASP A 335 7.03 -19.85 6.20
C ASP A 335 6.22 -19.93 4.89
N LEU A 336 6.27 -18.91 4.04
CA LEU A 336 5.64 -18.93 2.71
C LEU A 336 6.23 -20.03 1.81
N TYR A 337 7.56 -20.22 1.84
CA TYR A 337 8.22 -21.33 1.16
C TYR A 337 7.79 -22.68 1.74
N LYS A 338 7.74 -22.80 3.06
CA LYS A 338 7.29 -24.02 3.75
C LYS A 338 5.84 -24.38 3.39
N GLN A 339 4.98 -23.40 3.16
CA GLN A 339 3.60 -23.60 2.72
C GLN A 339 3.45 -23.84 1.21
N GLY A 340 4.53 -23.71 0.42
CA GLY A 340 4.52 -23.90 -1.03
C GLY A 340 3.92 -22.74 -1.83
N PHE A 341 3.80 -21.55 -1.22
CA PHE A 341 3.31 -20.37 -1.94
C PHE A 341 4.35 -19.77 -2.88
N ILE A 342 5.63 -19.85 -2.54
CA ILE A 342 6.73 -19.27 -3.30
C ILE A 342 7.85 -20.27 -3.53
N SER A 343 8.60 -20.08 -4.62
CA SER A 343 9.77 -20.88 -4.94
C SER A 343 10.98 -20.54 -4.06
N GLU A 344 11.95 -21.43 -4.01
CA GLU A 344 13.26 -21.18 -3.37
C GLU A 344 13.95 -19.95 -3.97
N GLU A 345 13.90 -19.80 -5.30
CA GLU A 345 14.49 -18.67 -6.00
C GLU A 345 13.85 -17.36 -5.56
N SER A 346 12.51 -17.30 -5.51
CA SER A 346 11.76 -16.15 -5.00
C SER A 346 12.09 -15.86 -3.55
N ALA A 347 12.14 -16.88 -2.68
CA ALA A 347 12.49 -16.70 -1.28
C ALA A 347 13.87 -16.05 -1.10
N LYS A 348 14.88 -16.54 -1.84
CA LYS A 348 16.25 -15.97 -1.80
C LYS A 348 16.34 -14.57 -2.43
N ALA A 349 15.56 -14.29 -3.48
CA ALA A 349 15.56 -12.99 -4.14
C ALA A 349 15.00 -11.88 -3.25
N TYR A 350 13.96 -12.17 -2.48
CA TYR A 350 13.26 -11.20 -1.63
C TYR A 350 13.74 -11.19 -0.16
N ALA A 351 14.69 -12.05 0.20
CA ALA A 351 15.26 -12.12 1.53
C ALA A 351 15.97 -10.81 1.93
N SER A 352 15.84 -10.40 3.18
CA SER A 352 16.65 -9.35 3.79
C SER A 352 18.05 -9.89 4.10
N ASN A 353 18.14 -11.11 4.64
CA ASN A 353 19.39 -11.86 4.86
C ASN A 353 19.35 -13.18 4.09
N LYS A 354 19.98 -13.19 2.91
CA LYS A 354 20.00 -14.38 2.03
C LYS A 354 20.60 -15.61 2.70
N GLY A 355 21.58 -15.42 3.58
CA GLY A 355 22.22 -16.54 4.30
C GLY A 355 21.29 -17.15 5.35
N ALA A 356 20.52 -16.32 6.08
CA ALA A 356 19.53 -16.78 7.04
C ALA A 356 18.39 -17.53 6.36
N VAL A 357 17.83 -16.95 5.28
CA VAL A 357 16.77 -17.59 4.49
C VAL A 357 17.25 -18.89 3.85
N GLY A 358 18.48 -18.92 3.30
CA GLY A 358 19.07 -20.14 2.75
C GLY A 358 19.14 -21.28 3.78
N ARG A 359 19.62 -21.02 4.99
CA ARG A 359 19.64 -22.02 6.08
C ARG A 359 18.22 -22.45 6.49
N GLY A 360 17.26 -21.51 6.53
CA GLY A 360 15.86 -21.81 6.82
C GLY A 360 15.24 -22.73 5.76
N ILE A 361 15.51 -22.47 4.49
CA ILE A 361 15.09 -23.34 3.37
C ILE A 361 15.71 -24.72 3.47
N ASP A 362 17.02 -24.82 3.76
CA ASP A 362 17.68 -26.11 3.93
C ASP A 362 17.08 -26.92 5.10
N ALA A 363 16.71 -26.25 6.18
CA ALA A 363 15.99 -26.91 7.28
C ALA A 363 14.62 -27.45 6.83
N VAL A 364 13.85 -26.69 6.08
CA VAL A 364 12.55 -27.13 5.52
C VAL A 364 12.73 -28.29 4.54
N LYS A 365 13.75 -28.27 3.68
CA LYS A 365 14.09 -29.38 2.78
C LYS A 365 14.46 -30.64 3.54
N SER A 366 15.27 -30.49 4.58
CA SER A 366 15.65 -31.63 5.44
C SER A 366 14.44 -32.25 6.13
N GLU A 367 13.48 -31.43 6.63
CA GLU A 367 12.19 -31.91 7.18
C GLU A 367 11.37 -32.71 6.15
N ARG A 368 11.46 -32.35 4.86
CA ARG A 368 10.77 -33.01 3.75
C ARG A 368 11.55 -34.20 3.17
N GLY A 369 12.80 -34.45 3.61
CA GLY A 369 13.69 -35.47 3.04
C GLY A 369 14.24 -35.10 1.67
N GLU A 370 14.24 -33.82 1.31
CA GLU A 370 14.77 -33.29 0.05
C GLU A 370 16.29 -33.01 0.17
N ALA A 371 17.00 -32.96 -0.96
CA ALA A 371 18.40 -32.58 -0.97
C ALA A 371 18.61 -31.13 -0.56
N THR A 372 19.46 -30.89 0.43
CA THR A 372 19.85 -29.56 0.89
C THR A 372 20.96 -28.97 0.03
N THR A 373 21.28 -27.70 0.19
CA THR A 373 22.38 -27.03 -0.52
C THR A 373 23.69 -27.69 -0.15
N ASP A 374 24.35 -28.40 -1.10
CA ASP A 374 25.65 -29.03 -0.90
C ASP A 374 26.75 -27.95 -0.88
N ILE A 375 27.07 -27.45 0.32
CA ILE A 375 28.18 -26.51 0.54
C ILE A 375 29.52 -27.22 0.35
N LEU A 376 29.60 -28.55 0.59
CA LEU A 376 30.81 -29.33 0.47
C LEU A 376 31.16 -29.64 -0.99
N GLY A 377 30.17 -29.80 -1.87
CA GLY A 377 30.39 -30.04 -3.30
C GLY A 377 30.91 -28.83 -4.09
N LYS A 378 30.86 -27.61 -3.50
CA LYS A 378 31.43 -26.38 -4.09
C LYS A 378 32.78 -25.96 -3.51
N LEU A 379 33.27 -26.64 -2.47
CA LEU A 379 34.62 -26.46 -2.00
C LEU A 379 35.53 -27.40 -2.85
N GLU A 380 35.95 -26.93 -4.01
CA GLU A 380 37.15 -27.46 -4.64
C GLU A 380 38.31 -27.18 -3.68
N VAL A 381 38.71 -28.19 -2.93
CA VAL A 381 39.97 -28.18 -2.18
C VAL A 381 41.06 -28.08 -3.22
N ASP A 382 41.70 -26.94 -3.32
CA ASP A 382 42.82 -26.70 -4.21
C ASP A 382 43.91 -27.74 -3.86
N LYS A 383 44.07 -28.74 -4.74
CA LYS A 383 44.97 -29.85 -4.54
C LYS A 383 46.47 -29.46 -4.51
N GLU A 384 46.79 -28.17 -4.64
CA GLU A 384 48.16 -27.66 -4.59
C GLU A 384 48.72 -27.48 -3.18
N TYR A 385 47.92 -27.45 -2.11
CA TYR A 385 48.42 -27.30 -0.73
C TYR A 385 48.81 -28.60 -0.01
N GLY A 386 48.71 -29.74 -0.67
CA GLY A 386 48.99 -31.06 -0.11
C GLY A 386 50.42 -31.55 -0.20
N LYS A 387 51.38 -30.73 -0.61
CA LYS A 387 52.80 -31.16 -0.67
C LYS A 387 53.64 -30.50 0.42
N PHE A 388 53.50 -30.92 1.68
CA PHE A 388 54.55 -30.74 2.66
C PHE A 388 55.65 -31.74 2.34
N LYS A 389 56.77 -31.28 1.80
CA LYS A 389 58.00 -32.06 1.73
C LYS A 389 58.49 -32.32 3.14
N LYS A 390 58.52 -33.59 3.55
CA LYS A 390 59.37 -34.04 4.67
C LYS A 390 60.82 -33.70 4.35
N ARG A 391 61.50 -32.99 5.19
CA ARG A 391 62.92 -33.03 5.45
C ARG A 391 63.17 -33.70 6.78
#